data_4da8b738e76eb7e814437649d47d94f6
#
_entry.id   4da8b738e76eb7e814437649d47d94f6
#
_cell.length_a   1.000
_cell.length_b   1.000
_cell.length_c   1.000
_cell.angle_alpha   90.00
_cell.angle_beta   90.00
_cell.angle_gamma   90.00
#
_symmetry.space_group_name_H-M   'P 1'
#
loop_
_entity.id
_entity.type
_entity.pdbx_description
1 polymer ?
#
loop_
_entity_poly.entity_id
_entity_poly.type
_entity_poly.pdbx_seq_one_letter_code
_entity_poly.pdbx_strand_id
1 'polypeptide(L)'
;MALDLDIAPGRSSSRDRFLAAYPAYAGTSALDALRAADYARLDDSQSVYLDFTGAGLPAASHMREHTEQLANAVFGNPHSASPSSSAATAAVERTRARVLDWFNGAGAYTCVFTLNASNALKLVGEAYPFAPGGRYLLTTDNHNSVNGIREFASAKGAAVDYAPLTVPELRIDQPTLMAELGRPGAGPRLFAFPAQSNFSGVKHPLALVGAAQARGWHVLLDAAAFVPGNRLDLAAVSPDFVVVSFYKMFGYPTGVGCLLIRNDVLPWLERPWFAGGTVNFASVLDRRHVLAPREAAFEDGTLNFLAIPAVEIGLRRLAELGMETIQTRIGCLTDWLL
;
A
#
# COMPACT_ATOMS: atom_id res chain seq x y z
N MET A 1 -12.04 34.08 -2.41
CA MET A 1 -11.64 35.36 -1.78
C MET A 1 -10.17 35.25 -1.47
N ALA A 2 -9.30 35.78 -2.35
CA ALA A 2 -7.90 35.89 -2.08
C ALA A 2 -7.75 36.81 -0.87
N LEU A 3 -7.10 36.34 0.20
CA LEU A 3 -6.65 37.19 1.28
C LEU A 3 -5.55 38.09 0.69
N ASP A 4 -5.93 39.30 0.24
CA ASP A 4 -5.02 40.41 0.00
C ASP A 4 -4.48 40.83 1.38
N LEU A 5 -3.43 40.16 1.82
CA LEU A 5 -2.62 40.66 2.92
C LEU A 5 -1.84 41.86 2.35
N ASP A 6 -2.23 43.05 2.77
CA ASP A 6 -1.56 44.33 2.50
C ASP A 6 -0.06 44.19 2.89
N ILE A 7 0.78 43.85 1.90
CA ILE A 7 2.22 43.71 2.06
C ILE A 7 2.82 45.08 1.85
N ALA A 8 3.38 45.68 2.88
CA ALA A 8 4.10 46.94 2.82
C ALA A 8 5.10 46.92 1.65
N PRO A 9 5.20 48.00 0.83
CA PRO A 9 6.11 48.06 -0.29
C PRO A 9 7.55 47.78 0.13
N GLY A 10 8.18 46.74 -0.46
CA GLY A 10 9.56 46.34 -0.20
C GLY A 10 9.73 45.02 0.59
N ARG A 11 8.66 44.36 1.08
CA ARG A 11 8.77 42.99 1.65
C ARG A 11 8.38 41.94 0.61
N SER A 12 9.31 41.02 0.36
CA SER A 12 9.04 39.81 -0.43
C SER A 12 7.86 39.05 0.15
N SER A 13 6.91 38.62 -0.70
CA SER A 13 5.80 37.78 -0.26
C SER A 13 6.30 36.45 0.33
N SER A 14 5.49 35.78 1.17
CA SER A 14 5.83 34.45 1.68
C SER A 14 6.10 33.46 0.53
N ARG A 15 5.36 33.60 -0.57
CA ARG A 15 5.57 32.82 -1.80
C ARG A 15 6.94 33.09 -2.42
N ASP A 16 7.37 34.36 -2.54
CA ASP A 16 8.66 34.71 -3.14
C ASP A 16 9.82 34.16 -2.29
N ARG A 17 9.71 34.26 -0.98
CA ARG A 17 10.69 33.65 -0.04
C ARG A 17 10.75 32.14 -0.19
N PHE A 18 9.59 31.46 -0.28
CA PHE A 18 9.51 30.03 -0.51
C PHE A 18 10.18 29.64 -1.83
N LEU A 19 9.83 30.30 -2.94
CA LEU A 19 10.42 30.01 -4.27
C LEU A 19 11.93 30.29 -4.34
N ALA A 20 12.40 31.31 -3.62
CA ALA A 20 13.83 31.58 -3.50
C ALA A 20 14.58 30.50 -2.71
N ALA A 21 13.95 29.96 -1.62
CA ALA A 21 14.53 28.92 -0.80
C ALA A 21 14.49 27.55 -1.48
N TYR A 22 13.46 27.28 -2.30
CA TYR A 22 13.21 25.99 -2.94
C TYR A 22 13.07 26.11 -4.48
N PRO A 23 14.14 26.44 -5.19
CA PRO A 23 14.07 26.65 -6.66
C PRO A 23 13.64 25.39 -7.42
N ALA A 24 13.88 24.17 -6.88
CA ALA A 24 13.43 22.91 -7.46
C ALA A 24 11.90 22.79 -7.56
N TYR A 25 11.15 23.54 -6.73
CA TYR A 25 9.70 23.57 -6.78
C TYR A 25 9.15 24.03 -8.14
N ALA A 26 9.83 24.94 -8.81
CA ALA A 26 9.43 25.42 -10.13
C ALA A 26 9.36 24.30 -11.19
N GLY A 27 10.21 23.27 -11.07
CA GLY A 27 10.21 22.09 -11.93
C GLY A 27 8.99 21.19 -11.76
N THR A 28 8.12 21.47 -10.78
CA THR A 28 6.93 20.64 -10.48
C THR A 28 5.61 21.23 -11.03
N SER A 29 5.68 22.22 -11.94
CA SER A 29 4.52 22.96 -12.48
C SER A 29 3.48 22.06 -13.19
N ALA A 30 3.86 20.87 -13.67
CA ALA A 30 2.93 19.88 -14.21
C ALA A 30 1.83 19.50 -13.19
N LEU A 31 2.14 19.53 -11.89
CA LEU A 31 1.16 19.27 -10.82
C LEU A 31 0.15 20.41 -10.66
N ASP A 32 0.53 21.66 -10.98
CA ASP A 32 -0.40 22.80 -10.98
C ASP A 32 -1.38 22.69 -12.16
N ALA A 33 -0.87 22.30 -13.34
CA ALA A 33 -1.71 22.04 -14.51
C ALA A 33 -2.70 20.87 -14.25
N LEU A 34 -2.23 19.78 -13.63
CA LEU A 34 -3.09 18.67 -13.23
C LEU A 34 -4.16 19.13 -12.23
N ARG A 35 -3.79 19.94 -11.22
CA ARG A 35 -4.75 20.46 -10.24
C ARG A 35 -5.84 21.28 -10.92
N ALA A 36 -5.48 22.16 -11.84
CA ALA A 36 -6.43 22.98 -12.57
C ALA A 36 -7.40 22.14 -13.43
N ALA A 37 -6.89 21.07 -14.08
CA ALA A 37 -7.68 20.24 -14.98
C ALA A 37 -8.60 19.25 -14.23
N ASP A 38 -8.08 18.60 -13.20
CA ASP A 38 -8.73 17.43 -12.58
C ASP A 38 -9.34 17.71 -11.19
N TYR A 39 -8.97 18.82 -10.56
CA TYR A 39 -9.36 19.15 -9.20
C TYR A 39 -10.00 20.55 -9.07
N ALA A 40 -10.46 21.14 -10.17
CA ALA A 40 -11.11 22.47 -10.18
C ALA A 40 -12.27 22.57 -9.17
N ARG A 41 -12.94 21.44 -8.89
CA ARG A 41 -14.01 21.37 -7.87
C ARG A 41 -13.60 21.85 -6.47
N LEU A 42 -12.29 21.83 -6.15
CA LEU A 42 -11.80 22.39 -4.89
C LEU A 42 -11.94 23.92 -4.86
N ASP A 43 -11.69 24.58 -5.99
CA ASP A 43 -11.82 26.01 -6.11
C ASP A 43 -13.30 26.41 -6.17
N ASP A 44 -14.12 25.66 -6.92
CA ASP A 44 -15.56 25.87 -7.03
C ASP A 44 -16.27 25.74 -5.67
N SER A 45 -15.83 24.79 -4.84
CA SER A 45 -16.36 24.56 -3.49
C SER A 45 -15.64 25.37 -2.40
N GLN A 46 -14.62 26.16 -2.75
CA GLN A 46 -13.74 26.88 -1.82
C GLN A 46 -13.12 25.96 -0.73
N SER A 47 -12.82 24.71 -1.09
CA SER A 47 -12.32 23.70 -0.17
C SER A 47 -10.80 23.60 -0.21
N VAL A 48 -10.19 23.51 0.97
CA VAL A 48 -8.77 23.16 1.14
C VAL A 48 -8.73 21.74 1.67
N TYR A 49 -8.23 20.80 0.84
CA TYR A 49 -8.12 19.40 1.23
C TYR A 49 -6.70 19.08 1.69
N LEU A 50 -6.54 18.64 2.95
CA LEU A 50 -5.26 18.30 3.56
C LEU A 50 -5.23 16.90 4.16
N ASP A 51 -6.31 16.12 4.05
CA ASP A 51 -6.42 14.77 4.62
C ASP A 51 -5.87 13.68 3.69
N PHE A 52 -4.71 13.89 3.08
CA PHE A 52 -4.09 12.90 2.18
C PHE A 52 -3.59 11.65 2.91
N THR A 53 -3.41 11.70 4.23
CA THR A 53 -3.12 10.51 5.04
C THR A 53 -4.32 9.56 5.07
N GLY A 54 -5.53 10.11 5.10
CA GLY A 54 -6.78 9.36 5.04
C GLY A 54 -7.05 8.81 3.65
N ALA A 55 -7.03 9.67 2.63
CA ALA A 55 -7.28 9.29 1.24
C ALA A 55 -6.65 10.28 0.27
N GLY A 56 -6.22 9.83 -0.91
CA GLY A 56 -6.02 10.71 -2.06
C GLY A 56 -7.35 11.27 -2.57
N LEU A 57 -7.31 12.34 -3.37
CA LEU A 57 -8.48 12.80 -4.10
C LEU A 57 -8.53 12.16 -5.49
N PRO A 58 -9.72 11.68 -5.94
CA PRO A 58 -9.83 11.13 -7.29
C PRO A 58 -9.74 12.23 -8.34
N ALA A 59 -8.90 12.03 -9.35
CA ALA A 59 -8.83 12.90 -10.52
C ALA A 59 -10.10 12.74 -11.37
N ALA A 60 -10.70 13.86 -11.81
CA ALA A 60 -11.91 13.82 -12.62
C ALA A 60 -11.75 13.04 -13.91
N SER A 61 -10.59 13.18 -14.57
CA SER A 61 -10.27 12.45 -15.80
C SER A 61 -10.06 10.94 -15.55
N HIS A 62 -9.56 10.52 -14.38
CA HIS A 62 -9.44 9.10 -14.01
C HIS A 62 -10.83 8.44 -13.90
N MET A 63 -11.74 9.08 -13.18
CA MET A 63 -13.11 8.58 -13.03
C MET A 63 -13.85 8.52 -14.37
N ARG A 64 -13.71 9.55 -15.22
CA ARG A 64 -14.32 9.61 -16.55
C ARG A 64 -13.82 8.48 -17.44
N GLU A 65 -12.51 8.32 -17.56
CA GLU A 65 -11.91 7.25 -18.37
C GLU A 65 -12.38 5.86 -17.94
N HIS A 66 -12.42 5.60 -16.63
CA HIS A 66 -12.91 4.32 -16.11
C HIS A 66 -14.40 4.11 -16.42
N THR A 67 -15.22 5.15 -16.22
CA THR A 67 -16.65 5.08 -16.54
C THR A 67 -16.87 4.81 -18.04
N GLU A 68 -16.11 5.44 -18.91
CA GLU A 68 -16.16 5.20 -20.37
C GLU A 68 -15.76 3.76 -20.71
N GLN A 69 -14.73 3.20 -20.07
CA GLN A 69 -14.35 1.80 -20.26
C GLN A 69 -15.49 0.85 -19.87
N LEU A 70 -16.14 1.10 -18.73
CA LEU A 70 -17.26 0.29 -18.27
C LEU A 70 -18.50 0.41 -19.17
N ALA A 71 -18.77 1.60 -19.70
CA ALA A 71 -19.91 1.85 -20.58
C ALA A 71 -19.76 1.20 -21.98
N ASN A 72 -18.51 1.02 -22.44
CA ASN A 72 -18.21 0.52 -23.78
C ASN A 72 -17.84 -0.97 -23.84
N ALA A 73 -17.78 -1.67 -22.69
CA ALA A 73 -17.43 -3.08 -22.62
C ALA A 73 -18.49 -3.91 -21.88
N VAL A 74 -18.51 -5.20 -22.18
CA VAL A 74 -19.37 -6.16 -21.48
C VAL A 74 -18.47 -7.06 -20.64
N PHE A 75 -18.52 -6.88 -19.31
CA PHE A 75 -17.78 -7.69 -18.36
C PHE A 75 -18.70 -8.66 -17.63
N GLY A 76 -18.27 -9.93 -17.55
CA GLY A 76 -18.93 -10.97 -16.77
C GLY A 76 -18.10 -11.38 -15.56
N ASN A 77 -18.64 -12.27 -14.73
CA ASN A 77 -17.90 -12.80 -13.58
C ASN A 77 -16.63 -13.57 -14.05
N PRO A 78 -15.42 -13.24 -13.57
CA PRO A 78 -14.15 -13.88 -13.99
C PRO A 78 -14.10 -15.41 -13.86
N HIS A 79 -14.94 -16.01 -13.00
CA HIS A 79 -14.97 -17.46 -12.77
C HIS A 79 -15.70 -18.28 -13.85
N SER A 80 -16.05 -17.67 -14.98
CA SER A 80 -16.73 -18.36 -16.11
C SER A 80 -15.88 -18.28 -17.38
N ALA A 81 -16.15 -19.17 -18.33
CA ALA A 81 -15.44 -19.26 -19.61
C ALA A 81 -16.14 -18.50 -20.77
N SER A 82 -17.17 -17.69 -20.50
CA SER A 82 -17.84 -16.90 -21.53
C SER A 82 -16.94 -15.75 -22.04
N PRO A 83 -17.18 -15.20 -23.25
CA PRO A 83 -16.40 -14.08 -23.76
C PRO A 83 -16.35 -12.87 -22.82
N SER A 84 -17.46 -12.51 -22.17
CA SER A 84 -17.53 -11.42 -21.20
C SER A 84 -16.73 -11.70 -19.91
N SER A 85 -16.72 -12.97 -19.46
CA SER A 85 -15.92 -13.40 -18.32
C SER A 85 -14.43 -13.40 -18.63
N SER A 86 -14.06 -13.88 -19.81
CA SER A 86 -12.67 -13.84 -20.29
C SER A 86 -12.16 -12.40 -20.42
N ALA A 87 -13.00 -11.46 -20.86
CA ALA A 87 -12.66 -10.05 -20.92
C ALA A 87 -12.40 -9.46 -19.51
N ALA A 88 -13.23 -9.81 -18.52
CA ALA A 88 -13.03 -9.40 -17.14
C ALA A 88 -11.75 -10.00 -16.53
N THR A 89 -11.51 -11.29 -16.74
CA THR A 89 -10.26 -11.97 -16.31
C THR A 89 -9.05 -11.28 -16.92
N ALA A 90 -9.06 -11.03 -18.24
CA ALA A 90 -7.94 -10.37 -18.92
C ALA A 90 -7.69 -8.95 -18.37
N ALA A 91 -8.73 -8.20 -18.02
CA ALA A 91 -8.58 -6.87 -17.43
C ALA A 91 -7.97 -6.93 -16.01
N VAL A 92 -8.39 -7.89 -15.20
CA VAL A 92 -7.83 -8.11 -13.85
C VAL A 92 -6.36 -8.52 -13.95
N GLU A 93 -6.02 -9.47 -14.82
CA GLU A 93 -4.64 -9.95 -14.95
C GLU A 93 -3.69 -8.89 -15.55
N ARG A 94 -4.13 -8.07 -16.49
CA ARG A 94 -3.33 -6.91 -16.94
C ARG A 94 -3.04 -5.94 -15.81
N THR A 95 -4.06 -5.66 -15.00
CA THR A 95 -3.89 -4.78 -13.83
C THR A 95 -2.91 -5.39 -12.81
N ARG A 96 -3.01 -6.70 -12.56
CA ARG A 96 -2.09 -7.44 -11.68
C ARG A 96 -0.65 -7.33 -12.17
N ALA A 97 -0.42 -7.59 -13.45
CA ALA A 97 0.90 -7.42 -14.07
C ALA A 97 1.39 -5.98 -13.93
N ARG A 98 0.54 -4.98 -14.16
CA ARG A 98 0.89 -3.57 -14.02
C ARG A 98 1.26 -3.18 -12.60
N VAL A 99 0.58 -3.74 -11.59
CA VAL A 99 0.95 -3.55 -10.17
C VAL A 99 2.33 -4.13 -9.88
N LEU A 100 2.60 -5.35 -10.33
CA LEU A 100 3.90 -6.00 -10.15
C LEU A 100 5.03 -5.23 -10.85
N ASP A 101 4.80 -4.74 -12.05
CA ASP A 101 5.76 -3.90 -12.79
C ASP A 101 6.01 -2.57 -12.08
N TRP A 102 4.95 -1.92 -11.58
CA TRP A 102 5.06 -0.64 -10.85
C TRP A 102 5.99 -0.73 -9.64
N PHE A 103 5.91 -1.83 -8.92
CA PHE A 103 6.73 -2.09 -7.74
C PHE A 103 8.04 -2.84 -8.06
N ASN A 104 8.36 -3.08 -9.33
CA ASN A 104 9.53 -3.88 -9.77
C ASN A 104 9.56 -5.26 -9.09
N GLY A 105 8.40 -5.89 -8.94
CA GLY A 105 8.20 -7.18 -8.28
C GLY A 105 7.89 -8.33 -9.23
N ALA A 106 7.86 -8.09 -10.56
CA ALA A 106 7.53 -9.11 -11.54
C ALA A 106 8.48 -10.32 -11.44
N GLY A 107 7.91 -11.52 -11.48
CA GLY A 107 8.66 -12.78 -11.33
C GLY A 107 9.06 -13.15 -9.90
N ALA A 108 9.21 -12.19 -8.98
CA ALA A 108 9.60 -12.42 -7.59
C ALA A 108 8.43 -12.40 -6.59
N TYR A 109 7.35 -11.73 -6.95
CA TYR A 109 6.17 -11.55 -6.09
C TYR A 109 4.90 -12.08 -6.71
N THR A 110 3.96 -12.47 -5.86
CA THR A 110 2.55 -12.71 -6.17
C THR A 110 1.72 -11.54 -5.65
N CYS A 111 0.88 -10.96 -6.50
CA CYS A 111 -0.03 -9.88 -6.12
C CYS A 111 -1.42 -10.47 -5.88
N VAL A 112 -1.91 -10.36 -4.65
CA VAL A 112 -3.26 -10.76 -4.23
C VAL A 112 -4.09 -9.49 -4.11
N PHE A 113 -5.18 -9.36 -4.87
CA PHE A 113 -6.10 -8.25 -4.70
C PHE A 113 -6.94 -8.41 -3.43
N THR A 114 -7.11 -7.32 -2.72
CA THR A 114 -7.85 -7.26 -1.46
C THR A 114 -8.77 -6.03 -1.46
N LEU A 115 -9.68 -5.94 -0.49
CA LEU A 115 -10.55 -4.76 -0.36
C LEU A 115 -9.76 -3.49 0.00
N ASN A 116 -8.66 -3.63 0.71
CA ASN A 116 -7.78 -2.55 1.17
C ASN A 116 -6.59 -3.15 1.92
N ALA A 117 -5.65 -2.32 2.38
CA ALA A 117 -4.50 -2.76 3.17
C ALA A 117 -4.91 -3.49 4.46
N SER A 118 -5.99 -3.10 5.14
CA SER A 118 -6.46 -3.80 6.36
C SER A 118 -6.89 -5.23 6.09
N ASN A 119 -7.54 -5.49 4.95
CA ASN A 119 -7.89 -6.84 4.53
C ASN A 119 -6.63 -7.64 4.17
N ALA A 120 -5.66 -7.03 3.49
CA ALA A 120 -4.35 -7.64 3.22
C ALA A 120 -3.61 -8.02 4.51
N LEU A 121 -3.58 -7.14 5.51
CA LEU A 121 -2.99 -7.38 6.83
C LEU A 121 -3.68 -8.52 7.57
N LYS A 122 -5.02 -8.56 7.50
CA LYS A 122 -5.80 -9.66 8.08
C LYS A 122 -5.43 -11.00 7.43
N LEU A 123 -5.30 -11.06 6.11
CA LEU A 123 -4.87 -12.27 5.40
C LEU A 123 -3.51 -12.78 5.89
N VAL A 124 -2.53 -11.88 6.05
CA VAL A 124 -1.23 -12.26 6.64
C VAL A 124 -1.43 -12.78 8.07
N GLY A 125 -2.15 -12.05 8.92
CA GLY A 125 -2.35 -12.42 10.32
C GLY A 125 -2.98 -13.80 10.49
N GLU A 126 -4.03 -14.09 9.74
CA GLU A 126 -4.74 -15.38 9.82
C GLU A 126 -3.95 -16.55 9.23
N ALA A 127 -3.22 -16.28 8.10
CA ALA A 127 -2.53 -17.33 7.36
C ALA A 127 -1.07 -17.55 7.80
N TYR A 128 -0.44 -16.60 8.48
CA TYR A 128 0.92 -16.78 8.97
C TYR A 128 0.98 -17.91 10.02
N PRO A 129 1.96 -18.83 9.93
CA PRO A 129 2.01 -20.04 10.78
C PRO A 129 2.58 -19.72 12.18
N PHE A 130 2.00 -18.74 12.89
CA PHE A 130 2.34 -18.48 14.28
C PHE A 130 2.19 -19.75 15.12
N ALA A 131 3.10 -19.96 16.07
CA ALA A 131 3.13 -21.15 16.93
C ALA A 131 3.86 -20.83 18.26
N PRO A 132 3.74 -21.65 19.28
CA PRO A 132 4.55 -21.54 20.50
C PRO A 132 6.05 -21.49 20.18
N GLY A 133 6.76 -20.59 20.83
CA GLY A 133 8.17 -20.28 20.54
C GLY A 133 8.39 -19.35 19.36
N GLY A 134 7.35 -19.02 18.59
CA GLY A 134 7.36 -17.98 17.57
C GLY A 134 7.18 -16.58 18.17
N ARG A 135 7.42 -15.55 17.35
CA ARG A 135 7.34 -14.15 17.80
C ARG A 135 6.72 -13.25 16.72
N TYR A 136 5.91 -12.32 17.18
CA TYR A 136 5.45 -11.17 16.41
C TYR A 136 6.04 -9.90 17.01
N LEU A 137 6.95 -9.25 16.29
CA LEU A 137 7.57 -7.99 16.69
C LEU A 137 7.04 -6.88 15.80
N LEU A 138 6.60 -5.77 16.39
CA LEU A 138 6.13 -4.62 15.62
C LEU A 138 6.56 -3.30 16.26
N THR A 139 6.63 -2.23 15.49
CA THR A 139 6.93 -0.90 16.02
C THR A 139 5.69 -0.26 16.63
N THR A 140 5.88 0.64 17.61
CA THR A 140 4.77 1.24 18.35
C THR A 140 3.91 2.20 17.54
N ASP A 141 4.37 2.66 16.37
CA ASP A 141 3.66 3.58 15.47
C ASP A 141 2.94 2.87 14.30
N ASN A 142 2.78 1.56 14.39
CA ASN A 142 2.02 0.82 13.40
C ASN A 142 0.54 1.21 13.41
N HIS A 143 -0.06 1.19 12.22
CA HIS A 143 -1.51 1.32 12.07
C HIS A 143 -2.25 0.22 12.85
N ASN A 144 -3.46 0.52 13.34
CA ASN A 144 -4.28 -0.43 14.12
C ASN A 144 -4.52 -1.77 13.40
N SER A 145 -4.56 -1.79 12.08
CA SER A 145 -4.72 -3.05 11.33
C SER A 145 -3.48 -3.96 11.41
N VAL A 146 -2.27 -3.38 11.56
CA VAL A 146 -1.04 -4.13 11.85
C VAL A 146 -1.05 -4.61 13.30
N ASN A 147 -1.44 -3.72 14.23
CA ASN A 147 -1.62 -4.09 15.64
C ASN A 147 -2.59 -5.26 15.83
N GLY A 148 -3.65 -5.33 15.04
CA GLY A 148 -4.65 -6.39 15.12
C GLY A 148 -4.11 -7.80 14.81
N ILE A 149 -2.98 -7.92 14.11
CA ILE A 149 -2.32 -9.21 13.84
C ILE A 149 -1.89 -9.91 15.15
N ARG A 150 -1.63 -9.14 16.21
CA ARG A 150 -1.28 -9.69 17.54
C ARG A 150 -2.33 -10.65 18.10
N GLU A 151 -3.59 -10.46 17.75
CA GLU A 151 -4.67 -11.34 18.22
C GLU A 151 -4.53 -12.74 17.58
N PHE A 152 -4.15 -12.83 16.31
CA PHE A 152 -3.84 -14.10 15.66
C PHE A 152 -2.55 -14.71 16.21
N ALA A 153 -1.50 -13.90 16.43
CA ALA A 153 -0.24 -14.37 16.99
C ALA A 153 -0.43 -14.95 18.40
N SER A 154 -1.11 -14.20 19.28
CA SER A 154 -1.41 -14.64 20.65
C SER A 154 -2.29 -15.87 20.69
N ALA A 155 -3.34 -15.95 19.85
CA ALA A 155 -4.23 -17.11 19.79
C ALA A 155 -3.51 -18.38 19.35
N LYS A 156 -2.43 -18.27 18.55
CA LYS A 156 -1.56 -19.38 18.13
C LYS A 156 -0.35 -19.59 19.07
N GLY A 157 -0.26 -18.88 20.20
CA GLY A 157 0.76 -19.05 21.24
C GLY A 157 2.12 -18.39 20.95
N ALA A 158 2.20 -17.51 19.96
CA ALA A 158 3.41 -16.73 19.72
C ALA A 158 3.52 -15.54 20.69
N ALA A 159 4.73 -15.14 21.05
CA ALA A 159 5.00 -13.95 21.83
C ALA A 159 4.79 -12.69 20.95
N VAL A 160 4.27 -11.61 21.57
CA VAL A 160 4.09 -10.31 20.91
C VAL A 160 4.91 -9.26 21.63
N ASP A 161 5.79 -8.60 20.89
CA ASP A 161 6.70 -7.59 21.41
C ASP A 161 6.62 -6.29 20.58
N TYR A 162 6.90 -5.14 21.21
CA TYR A 162 6.90 -3.84 20.55
C TYR A 162 8.29 -3.19 20.61
N ALA A 163 8.79 -2.77 19.46
CA ALA A 163 9.98 -1.91 19.38
C ALA A 163 9.55 -0.44 19.56
N PRO A 164 10.16 0.29 20.52
CA PRO A 164 9.80 1.67 20.81
C PRO A 164 10.32 2.65 19.74
N LEU A 165 9.80 3.88 19.82
CA LEU A 165 10.32 5.04 19.11
C LEU A 165 11.12 5.94 20.03
N THR A 166 12.07 6.69 19.48
CA THR A 166 12.74 7.80 20.19
C THR A 166 11.82 9.02 20.28
N VAL A 167 11.98 9.80 21.33
CA VAL A 167 11.23 11.05 21.54
C VAL A 167 12.25 12.20 21.63
N PRO A 168 12.02 13.32 20.94
CA PRO A 168 10.81 13.74 20.23
C PRO A 168 10.74 13.34 18.74
N GLU A 169 11.75 12.75 18.16
CA GLU A 169 11.90 12.55 16.71
C GLU A 169 10.94 11.48 16.13
N LEU A 170 10.32 10.66 16.98
CA LEU A 170 9.41 9.56 16.63
C LEU A 170 10.00 8.59 15.61
N ARG A 171 11.32 8.37 15.68
CA ARG A 171 12.05 7.39 14.85
C ARG A 171 12.17 6.07 15.61
N ILE A 172 12.23 4.96 14.87
CA ILE A 172 12.48 3.65 15.51
C ILE A 172 13.77 3.70 16.30
N ASP A 173 13.70 3.30 17.59
CA ASP A 173 14.89 3.05 18.42
C ASP A 173 15.62 1.83 17.87
N GLN A 174 16.57 2.08 16.96
CA GLN A 174 17.30 1.02 16.27
C GLN A 174 18.11 0.11 17.21
N PRO A 175 18.81 0.62 18.25
CA PRO A 175 19.50 -0.25 19.20
C PRO A 175 18.56 -1.25 19.87
N THR A 176 17.42 -0.80 20.37
CA THR A 176 16.40 -1.66 20.98
C THR A 176 15.80 -2.64 19.97
N LEU A 177 15.45 -2.16 18.76
CA LEU A 177 14.97 -3.03 17.69
C LEU A 177 15.98 -4.13 17.33
N MET A 178 17.27 -3.78 17.18
CA MET A 178 18.32 -4.77 16.85
C MET A 178 18.49 -5.81 17.96
N ALA A 179 18.38 -5.41 19.22
CA ALA A 179 18.40 -6.32 20.36
C ALA A 179 17.20 -7.29 20.32
N GLU A 180 15.99 -6.78 20.04
CA GLU A 180 14.79 -7.62 19.93
C GLU A 180 14.86 -8.59 18.75
N LEU A 181 15.33 -8.14 17.58
CA LEU A 181 15.54 -8.99 16.40
C LEU A 181 16.60 -10.07 16.64
N GLY A 182 17.58 -9.80 17.52
CA GLY A 182 18.64 -10.74 17.90
C GLY A 182 18.20 -11.78 18.94
N ARG A 183 17.06 -11.63 19.60
CA ARG A 183 16.58 -12.61 20.60
C ARG A 183 16.29 -13.97 19.96
N PRO A 184 16.75 -15.07 20.56
CA PRO A 184 16.49 -16.40 20.03
C PRO A 184 15.00 -16.74 20.07
N GLY A 185 14.59 -17.55 19.13
CA GLY A 185 13.21 -18.11 19.03
C GLY A 185 13.26 -19.38 18.24
N ALA A 186 12.45 -20.37 18.65
CA ALA A 186 12.40 -21.70 18.02
C ALA A 186 11.29 -21.81 16.95
N GLY A 187 10.37 -20.87 16.90
CA GLY A 187 9.23 -20.85 15.99
C GLY A 187 9.30 -19.76 14.92
N PRO A 188 8.25 -19.64 14.10
CA PRO A 188 8.13 -18.60 13.08
C PRO A 188 8.17 -17.19 13.68
N ARG A 189 8.88 -16.28 13.00
CA ARG A 189 9.10 -14.91 13.47
C ARG A 189 8.67 -13.91 12.41
N LEU A 190 7.75 -13.01 12.74
CA LEU A 190 7.28 -11.94 11.85
C LEU A 190 7.60 -10.59 12.47
N PHE A 191 8.33 -9.75 11.75
CA PHE A 191 8.56 -8.34 12.07
C PHE A 191 7.69 -7.46 11.19
N ALA A 192 6.93 -6.53 11.78
CA ALA A 192 6.06 -5.61 11.06
C ALA A 192 6.39 -4.16 11.40
N PHE A 193 6.54 -3.32 10.37
CA PHE A 193 6.72 -1.88 10.54
C PHE A 193 6.14 -1.10 9.35
N PRO A 194 5.72 0.17 9.55
CA PRO A 194 5.29 1.02 8.44
C PRO A 194 6.52 1.58 7.73
N ALA A 195 6.51 1.58 6.39
CA ALA A 195 7.53 2.30 5.61
C ALA A 195 7.49 3.81 5.90
N GLN A 196 6.29 4.33 6.19
CA GLN A 196 6.02 5.66 6.68
C GLN A 196 4.88 5.60 7.69
N SER A 197 5.09 6.16 8.87
CA SER A 197 4.06 6.25 9.89
C SER A 197 2.87 7.08 9.41
N ASN A 198 1.66 6.54 9.52
CA ASN A 198 0.43 7.30 9.22
C ASN A 198 0.09 8.33 10.31
N PHE A 199 0.73 8.24 11.47
CA PHE A 199 0.53 9.15 12.60
C PHE A 199 1.49 10.34 12.55
N SER A 200 2.80 10.08 12.47
CA SER A 200 3.84 11.11 12.51
C SER A 200 4.33 11.58 11.14
N GLY A 201 4.08 10.81 10.08
CA GLY A 201 4.66 11.03 8.75
C GLY A 201 6.13 10.64 8.64
N VAL A 202 6.76 10.18 9.71
CA VAL A 202 8.17 9.77 9.73
C VAL A 202 8.36 8.56 8.82
N LYS A 203 9.35 8.64 7.92
CA LYS A 203 9.78 7.52 7.09
C LYS A 203 10.84 6.71 7.82
N HIS A 204 10.63 5.39 7.89
CA HIS A 204 11.59 4.48 8.50
C HIS A 204 12.57 3.91 7.46
N PRO A 205 13.82 3.59 7.86
CA PRO A 205 14.81 3.04 6.95
C PRO A 205 14.38 1.69 6.38
N LEU A 206 14.23 1.58 5.06
CA LEU A 206 13.87 0.31 4.41
C LEU A 206 14.96 -0.77 4.55
N ALA A 207 16.21 -0.38 4.87
CA ALA A 207 17.29 -1.30 5.19
C ALA A 207 16.99 -2.23 6.40
N LEU A 208 16.03 -1.87 7.23
CA LEU A 208 15.53 -2.71 8.33
C LEU A 208 14.96 -4.04 7.83
N VAL A 209 14.46 -4.10 6.59
CA VAL A 209 14.00 -5.34 5.96
C VAL A 209 15.13 -6.36 5.91
N GLY A 210 16.25 -6.04 5.25
CA GLY A 210 17.39 -6.94 5.16
C GLY A 210 18.03 -7.25 6.51
N ALA A 211 18.04 -6.26 7.45
CA ALA A 211 18.57 -6.45 8.79
C ALA A 211 17.76 -7.47 9.61
N ALA A 212 16.44 -7.51 9.46
CA ALA A 212 15.56 -8.47 10.10
C ALA A 212 15.66 -9.85 9.42
N GLN A 213 15.67 -9.90 8.10
CA GLN A 213 15.77 -11.13 7.32
C GLN A 213 17.10 -11.86 7.57
N ALA A 214 18.20 -11.12 7.68
CA ALA A 214 19.52 -11.68 8.05
C ALA A 214 19.54 -12.35 9.44
N ARG A 215 18.54 -12.09 10.28
CA ARG A 215 18.32 -12.70 11.60
C ARG A 215 17.22 -13.76 11.60
N GLY A 216 16.74 -14.16 10.40
CA GLY A 216 15.72 -15.19 10.21
C GLY A 216 14.29 -14.74 10.53
N TRP A 217 13.99 -13.46 10.41
CA TRP A 217 12.63 -12.92 10.48
C TRP A 217 12.01 -12.80 9.10
N HIS A 218 10.74 -13.13 8.96
CA HIS A 218 9.93 -12.61 7.86
C HIS A 218 9.55 -11.16 8.16
N VAL A 219 9.43 -10.35 7.10
CA VAL A 219 9.14 -8.91 7.24
C VAL A 219 7.84 -8.56 6.53
N LEU A 220 6.91 -7.95 7.28
CA LEU A 220 5.70 -7.33 6.79
C LEU A 220 5.88 -5.81 6.76
N LEU A 221 5.91 -5.24 5.57
CA LEU A 221 6.03 -3.81 5.34
C LEU A 221 4.66 -3.19 5.05
N ASP A 222 4.16 -2.35 5.95
CA ASP A 222 3.00 -1.52 5.64
C ASP A 222 3.45 -0.31 4.81
N ALA A 223 3.15 -0.36 3.51
CA ALA A 223 3.52 0.68 2.57
C ALA A 223 2.35 1.65 2.25
N ALA A 224 1.18 1.48 2.90
CA ALA A 224 -0.03 2.21 2.54
C ALA A 224 0.10 3.74 2.65
N ALA A 225 0.85 4.25 3.62
CA ALA A 225 1.13 5.69 3.77
C ALA A 225 2.39 6.14 3.00
N PHE A 226 3.23 5.22 2.56
CA PHE A 226 4.51 5.51 1.89
C PHE A 226 4.36 5.71 0.38
N VAL A 227 3.69 4.77 -0.29
CA VAL A 227 3.62 4.70 -1.76
C VAL A 227 2.85 5.84 -2.45
N PRO A 228 1.97 6.61 -1.78
CA PRO A 228 1.39 7.80 -2.41
C PRO A 228 2.40 8.87 -2.80
N GLY A 229 3.48 9.04 -2.04
CA GLY A 229 4.50 10.05 -2.26
C GLY A 229 5.91 9.50 -2.49
N ASN A 230 6.11 8.18 -2.48
CA ASN A 230 7.44 7.59 -2.58
C ASN A 230 7.43 6.35 -3.48
N ARG A 231 8.52 6.17 -4.22
CA ARG A 231 8.75 4.93 -4.97
C ARG A 231 9.18 3.81 -4.01
N LEU A 232 8.57 2.65 -4.16
CA LEU A 232 9.00 1.40 -3.52
C LEU A 232 9.47 0.44 -4.60
N ASP A 233 10.72 0.00 -4.51
CA ASP A 233 11.35 -0.94 -5.45
C ASP A 233 11.58 -2.28 -4.73
N LEU A 234 10.79 -3.30 -5.09
CA LEU A 234 10.84 -4.61 -4.45
C LEU A 234 12.06 -5.43 -4.85
N ALA A 235 12.70 -5.12 -5.98
CA ALA A 235 13.97 -5.74 -6.31
C ALA A 235 15.12 -5.25 -5.42
N ALA A 236 15.02 -4.00 -4.93
CA ALA A 236 16.04 -3.41 -4.06
C ALA A 236 15.82 -3.73 -2.57
N VAL A 237 14.55 -3.79 -2.11
CA VAL A 237 14.21 -3.91 -0.67
C VAL A 237 13.79 -5.32 -0.27
N SER A 238 13.07 -6.04 -1.09
CA SER A 238 12.66 -7.44 -0.98
C SER A 238 11.96 -7.86 0.35
N PRO A 239 10.99 -7.12 0.90
CA PRO A 239 10.23 -7.57 2.07
C PRO A 239 9.40 -8.81 1.72
N ASP A 240 9.06 -9.63 2.73
CA ASP A 240 8.31 -10.86 2.53
C ASP A 240 6.84 -10.59 2.18
N PHE A 241 6.27 -9.56 2.80
CA PHE A 241 4.90 -9.10 2.60
C PHE A 241 4.85 -7.58 2.49
N VAL A 242 4.07 -7.07 1.54
CA VAL A 242 3.81 -5.62 1.41
C VAL A 242 2.33 -5.39 1.24
N VAL A 243 1.79 -4.40 1.94
CA VAL A 243 0.37 -4.04 1.82
C VAL A 243 0.20 -2.63 1.27
N VAL A 244 -0.78 -2.49 0.37
CA VAL A 244 -1.08 -1.23 -0.33
C VAL A 244 -2.59 -1.02 -0.41
N SER A 245 -3.01 0.25 -0.29
CA SER A 245 -4.37 0.71 -0.63
C SER A 245 -4.29 1.71 -1.77
N PHE A 246 -4.90 1.39 -2.91
CA PHE A 246 -4.77 2.22 -4.12
C PHE A 246 -5.46 3.57 -4.00
N TYR A 247 -6.57 3.67 -3.24
CA TYR A 247 -7.25 4.94 -3.01
C TYR A 247 -6.39 5.99 -2.29
N LYS A 248 -5.35 5.55 -1.54
CA LYS A 248 -4.37 6.48 -0.96
C LYS A 248 -3.42 7.03 -2.00
N MET A 249 -3.09 6.26 -3.05
CA MET A 249 -2.16 6.68 -4.10
C MET A 249 -2.77 7.71 -5.06
N PHE A 250 -4.01 7.48 -5.49
CA PHE A 250 -4.66 8.31 -6.52
C PHE A 250 -6.17 8.53 -6.31
N GLY A 251 -6.67 8.27 -5.10
CA GLY A 251 -8.05 8.61 -4.69
C GLY A 251 -9.13 7.64 -5.16
N TYR A 252 -8.90 6.86 -6.21
CA TYR A 252 -9.88 5.99 -6.85
C TYR A 252 -9.20 4.76 -7.48
N PRO A 253 -9.79 3.54 -7.37
CA PRO A 253 -11.04 3.23 -6.69
C PRO A 253 -10.84 3.01 -5.19
N THR A 254 -11.89 3.20 -4.41
CA THR A 254 -12.00 2.64 -3.06
C THR A 254 -12.36 1.15 -3.16
N GLY A 255 -12.17 0.38 -2.08
CA GLY A 255 -12.49 -1.05 -2.08
C GLY A 255 -11.56 -1.90 -2.94
N VAL A 256 -10.37 -1.39 -3.27
CA VAL A 256 -9.28 -2.15 -3.93
C VAL A 256 -7.95 -1.82 -3.27
N GLY A 257 -7.27 -2.84 -2.79
CA GLY A 257 -5.91 -2.84 -2.31
C GLY A 257 -5.19 -4.07 -2.81
N CYS A 258 -3.96 -4.29 -2.36
CA CYS A 258 -3.27 -5.55 -2.62
C CYS A 258 -2.33 -5.94 -1.48
N LEU A 259 -2.09 -7.24 -1.41
CA LEU A 259 -1.00 -7.88 -0.70
C LEU A 259 0.00 -8.40 -1.73
N LEU A 260 1.24 -7.92 -1.66
CA LEU A 260 2.36 -8.45 -2.45
C LEU A 260 3.13 -9.43 -1.58
N ILE A 261 3.22 -10.68 -2.01
CA ILE A 261 3.86 -11.77 -1.27
C ILE A 261 5.06 -12.25 -2.07
N ARG A 262 6.24 -12.31 -1.45
CA ARG A 262 7.42 -12.88 -2.09
C ARG A 262 7.19 -14.38 -2.37
N ASN A 263 7.49 -14.84 -3.58
CA ASN A 263 7.10 -16.16 -4.06
C ASN A 263 7.66 -17.32 -3.24
N ASP A 264 8.84 -17.18 -2.66
CA ASP A 264 9.47 -18.20 -1.80
C ASP A 264 8.84 -18.28 -0.40
N VAL A 265 8.10 -17.24 0.00
CA VAL A 265 7.39 -17.18 1.29
C VAL A 265 5.92 -17.58 1.15
N LEU A 266 5.36 -17.49 -0.04
CA LEU A 266 3.95 -17.86 -0.29
C LEU A 266 3.57 -19.27 0.25
N PRO A 267 4.42 -20.32 0.10
CA PRO A 267 4.12 -21.65 0.64
C PRO A 267 4.10 -21.75 2.17
N TRP A 268 4.59 -20.74 2.89
CA TRP A 268 4.55 -20.70 4.35
C TRP A 268 3.17 -20.31 4.90
N LEU A 269 2.33 -19.70 4.06
CA LEU A 269 1.01 -19.26 4.48
C LEU A 269 0.03 -20.42 4.50
N GLU A 270 -0.63 -20.63 5.63
CA GLU A 270 -1.61 -21.67 5.89
C GLU A 270 -3.01 -21.04 6.03
N ARG A 271 -3.85 -21.20 5.00
CA ARG A 271 -5.23 -20.69 5.07
C ARG A 271 -6.04 -21.46 6.10
N PRO A 272 -6.64 -20.79 7.12
CA PRO A 272 -7.43 -21.45 8.15
C PRO A 272 -8.81 -21.91 7.65
N TRP A 273 -9.23 -21.40 6.50
CA TRP A 273 -10.50 -21.73 5.84
C TRP A 273 -10.38 -21.51 4.32
N PHE A 274 -11.42 -21.87 3.58
CA PHE A 274 -11.51 -21.62 2.15
C PHE A 274 -12.83 -20.95 1.78
N ALA A 275 -12.83 -20.18 0.68
CA ALA A 275 -13.99 -19.50 0.14
C ALA A 275 -14.31 -19.98 -1.29
N GLY A 276 -15.43 -19.54 -1.83
CA GLY A 276 -15.70 -19.65 -3.27
C GLY A 276 -14.58 -18.96 -4.05
N GLY A 277 -14.09 -19.59 -5.11
CA GLY A 277 -12.95 -19.10 -5.92
C GLY A 277 -11.57 -19.53 -5.41
N THR A 278 -11.40 -19.81 -4.11
CA THR A 278 -10.08 -20.15 -3.54
C THR A 278 -9.74 -21.64 -3.55
N VAL A 279 -10.62 -22.49 -4.05
CA VAL A 279 -10.44 -23.94 -4.13
C VAL A 279 -10.64 -24.48 -5.52
N ASN A 280 -9.80 -25.44 -5.91
CA ASN A 280 -10.01 -26.28 -7.08
C ASN A 280 -11.00 -27.41 -6.80
N PHE A 281 -11.07 -27.85 -5.54
CA PHE A 281 -11.93 -28.91 -5.09
C PHE A 281 -12.25 -28.77 -3.61
N ALA A 282 -13.50 -28.99 -3.23
CA ALA A 282 -13.94 -29.17 -1.84
C ALA A 282 -14.99 -30.30 -1.77
N SER A 283 -14.76 -31.29 -0.90
CA SER A 283 -15.70 -32.36 -0.67
C SER A 283 -16.81 -31.94 0.29
N VAL A 284 -18.04 -32.37 0.01
CA VAL A 284 -19.17 -32.21 0.92
C VAL A 284 -19.37 -33.45 1.79
N LEU A 285 -18.67 -34.55 1.48
CA LEU A 285 -18.78 -35.84 2.17
C LEU A 285 -17.73 -36.03 3.27
N ASP A 286 -16.59 -35.33 3.13
CA ASP A 286 -15.49 -35.37 4.08
C ASP A 286 -14.80 -33.98 4.17
N ARG A 287 -13.84 -33.80 5.10
CA ARG A 287 -13.16 -32.54 5.32
C ARG A 287 -11.94 -32.34 4.38
N ARG A 288 -12.04 -32.77 3.12
CA ARG A 288 -10.96 -32.59 2.14
C ARG A 288 -11.25 -31.43 1.21
N HIS A 289 -10.25 -30.61 1.01
CA HIS A 289 -10.25 -29.57 -0.02
C HIS A 289 -8.84 -29.39 -0.61
N VAL A 290 -8.77 -28.80 -1.78
CA VAL A 290 -7.52 -28.45 -2.46
C VAL A 290 -7.62 -26.99 -2.83
N LEU A 291 -6.77 -26.16 -2.27
CA LEU A 291 -6.71 -24.73 -2.59
C LEU A 291 -6.32 -24.50 -4.05
N ALA A 292 -6.81 -23.45 -4.62
CA ALA A 292 -6.36 -22.94 -5.91
C ALA A 292 -4.88 -22.49 -5.82
N PRO A 293 -4.13 -22.45 -6.92
CA PRO A 293 -2.73 -22.05 -6.88
C PRO A 293 -2.56 -20.52 -6.70
N ARG A 294 -1.44 -20.12 -6.12
CA ARG A 294 -0.93 -18.75 -6.03
C ARG A 294 -1.95 -17.76 -5.44
N GLU A 295 -2.15 -16.60 -6.11
CA GLU A 295 -3.07 -15.54 -5.70
C GLU A 295 -4.51 -16.02 -5.50
N ALA A 296 -4.97 -16.92 -6.35
CA ALA A 296 -6.34 -17.43 -6.28
C ALA A 296 -6.66 -18.12 -4.95
N ALA A 297 -5.67 -18.69 -4.24
CA ALA A 297 -5.85 -19.24 -2.91
C ALA A 297 -6.22 -18.19 -1.85
N PHE A 298 -6.00 -16.91 -2.13
CA PHE A 298 -6.13 -15.80 -1.17
C PHE A 298 -7.17 -14.75 -1.58
N GLU A 299 -7.74 -14.86 -2.77
CA GLU A 299 -8.76 -13.96 -3.31
C GLU A 299 -10.16 -14.52 -3.03
N ASP A 300 -10.72 -14.13 -1.88
CA ASP A 300 -11.97 -14.70 -1.37
C ASP A 300 -13.19 -14.20 -2.16
N GLY A 301 -13.93 -15.13 -2.75
CA GLY A 301 -15.16 -14.85 -3.49
C GLY A 301 -14.91 -14.20 -4.86
N THR A 302 -15.89 -13.46 -5.36
CA THR A 302 -15.76 -12.74 -6.62
C THR A 302 -15.00 -11.44 -6.39
N LEU A 303 -13.86 -11.28 -7.07
CA LEU A 303 -13.10 -10.04 -7.06
C LEU A 303 -13.93 -8.86 -7.54
N ASN A 304 -13.55 -7.65 -7.12
CA ASN A 304 -14.10 -6.42 -7.64
C ASN A 304 -13.59 -6.13 -9.07
N PHE A 305 -13.92 -7.04 -9.99
CA PHE A 305 -13.41 -7.07 -11.35
C PHE A 305 -13.78 -5.83 -12.19
N LEU A 306 -14.80 -5.09 -11.79
CA LEU A 306 -15.15 -3.82 -12.43
C LEU A 306 -14.28 -2.67 -11.95
N ALA A 307 -13.88 -2.63 -10.67
CA ALA A 307 -13.08 -1.54 -10.12
C ALA A 307 -11.56 -1.77 -10.23
N ILE A 308 -11.09 -3.02 -10.25
CA ILE A 308 -9.66 -3.35 -10.35
C ILE A 308 -9.01 -2.68 -11.57
N PRO A 309 -9.59 -2.66 -12.78
CA PRO A 309 -8.99 -2.00 -13.94
C PRO A 309 -8.73 -0.50 -13.77
N ALA A 310 -9.47 0.18 -12.90
CA ALA A 310 -9.19 1.58 -12.58
C ALA A 310 -7.81 1.79 -11.93
N VAL A 311 -7.25 0.77 -11.29
CA VAL A 311 -5.89 0.82 -10.72
C VAL A 311 -4.84 0.98 -11.84
N GLU A 312 -4.99 0.30 -12.96
CA GLU A 312 -4.11 0.44 -14.12
C GLU A 312 -4.08 1.89 -14.64
N ILE A 313 -5.26 2.54 -14.73
CA ILE A 313 -5.38 3.95 -15.11
C ILE A 313 -4.62 4.84 -14.11
N GLY A 314 -4.82 4.63 -12.81
CA GLY A 314 -4.15 5.40 -11.76
C GLY A 314 -2.63 5.26 -11.79
N LEU A 315 -2.11 4.04 -11.94
CA LEU A 315 -0.67 3.79 -12.05
C LEU A 315 -0.05 4.40 -13.30
N ARG A 316 -0.74 4.33 -14.46
CA ARG A 316 -0.30 4.99 -15.68
C ARG A 316 -0.17 6.50 -15.50
N ARG A 317 -1.16 7.14 -14.89
CA ARG A 317 -1.14 8.58 -14.59
C ARG A 317 0.00 8.98 -13.66
N LEU A 318 0.27 8.18 -12.62
CA LEU A 318 1.45 8.42 -11.77
C LEU A 318 2.77 8.27 -12.55
N ALA A 319 2.84 7.32 -13.48
CA ALA A 319 4.00 7.16 -14.35
C ALA A 319 4.21 8.37 -15.28
N GLU A 320 3.12 8.93 -15.84
CA GLU A 320 3.14 10.12 -16.69
C GLU A 320 3.59 11.38 -15.93
N LEU A 321 3.17 11.53 -14.67
CA LEU A 321 3.58 12.64 -13.81
C LEU A 321 5.03 12.50 -13.32
N GLY A 322 5.47 11.26 -13.11
CA GLY A 322 6.76 10.94 -12.50
C GLY A 322 6.77 11.10 -10.99
N MET A 323 7.14 10.02 -10.29
CA MET A 323 7.24 10.02 -8.82
C MET A 323 8.27 11.04 -8.29
N GLU A 324 9.33 11.32 -9.05
CA GLU A 324 10.34 12.33 -8.68
C GLU A 324 9.75 13.73 -8.61
N THR A 325 8.86 14.08 -9.55
CA THR A 325 8.14 15.37 -9.55
C THR A 325 7.28 15.51 -8.29
N ILE A 326 6.55 14.43 -7.92
CA ILE A 326 5.72 14.38 -6.72
C ILE A 326 6.59 14.50 -5.46
N GLN A 327 7.69 13.74 -5.38
CA GLN A 327 8.62 13.77 -4.25
C GLN A 327 9.26 15.13 -4.07
N THR A 328 9.70 15.77 -5.17
CA THR A 328 10.29 17.11 -5.13
C THR A 328 9.31 18.12 -4.56
N ARG A 329 8.04 18.10 -5.03
CA ARG A 329 7.02 19.03 -4.50
C ARG A 329 6.75 18.79 -3.02
N ILE A 330 6.55 17.53 -2.62
CA ILE A 330 6.30 17.15 -1.21
C ILE A 330 7.49 17.56 -0.34
N GLY A 331 8.73 17.29 -0.78
CA GLY A 331 9.95 17.66 -0.05
C GLY A 331 10.03 19.16 0.20
N CYS A 332 9.92 19.98 -0.85
CA CYS A 332 9.96 21.44 -0.73
C CYS A 332 8.89 21.99 0.24
N LEU A 333 7.66 21.46 0.17
CA LEU A 333 6.57 21.92 1.03
C LEU A 333 6.76 21.45 2.48
N THR A 334 7.25 20.23 2.70
CA THR A 334 7.50 19.69 4.04
C THR A 334 8.63 20.43 4.74
N ASP A 335 9.74 20.65 4.03
CA ASP A 335 10.89 21.36 4.58
C ASP A 335 10.55 22.84 4.89
N TRP A 336 9.64 23.45 4.13
CA TRP A 336 9.15 24.79 4.43
C TRP A 336 8.21 24.82 5.65
N LEU A 337 7.44 23.76 5.88
CA LEU A 337 6.48 23.65 6.98
C LEU A 337 7.18 23.41 8.34
N LEU A 338 8.25 22.61 8.37
CA LEU A 338 9.04 22.25 9.54
C LEU A 338 10.08 23.29 9.89
#